data_a45f505f5583d3164bd35680beb1dfd8
#
_entry.id   a45f505f5583d3164bd35680beb1dfd8
#
_cell.length_a   1.000
_cell.length_b   1.000
_cell.length_c   1.000
_cell.angle_alpha   90.00
_cell.angle_beta   90.00
_cell.angle_gamma   90.00
#
_symmetry.space_group_name_H-M   'P 1'
#
loop_
_entity.id
_entity.type
_entity.pdbx_description
1 polymer ?
#
loop_
_entity_poly.entity_id
_entity_poly.type
_entity_poly.pdbx_seq_one_letter_code
_entity_poly.pdbx_strand_id
1 'polypeptide(L)'
;MKIHIVMHESFESPAAIEIWAQRKGYDITYTRQYAGDTFPEECNFDFLVVMGGPQSPVTTLEECPHYDAKKEIAFIKKAIEQNKILLGACLGAQLIGEALGGKFGHSPNREIGVFPITLTEDGKQDPIIGTFPEKCLVGHWHGDMPGLTSESKILAISEGCPRQIVRYSPKIYGFQCHFEFTPEAIEEMIENNAHELEEYKGLPYIETAEQLRSHNYDEMNNLLFNFLDKISEQK
;
A
#
# COMPACT_ATOMS: atom_id res chain seq x y z
N MET A 1 6.47 -2.83 -20.05
CA MET A 1 7.04 -2.65 -18.71
C MET A 1 6.93 -3.98 -17.97
N LYS A 2 7.89 -4.29 -17.11
CA LYS A 2 7.84 -5.46 -16.23
C LYS A 2 7.55 -5.01 -14.81
N ILE A 3 6.55 -5.62 -14.19
CA ILE A 3 6.13 -5.33 -12.82
C ILE A 3 6.42 -6.55 -11.95
N HIS A 4 6.98 -6.33 -10.77
CA HIS A 4 7.13 -7.36 -9.76
C HIS A 4 6.28 -7.00 -8.55
N ILE A 5 5.44 -7.94 -8.09
CA ILE A 5 4.51 -7.73 -6.98
C ILE A 5 4.91 -8.66 -5.83
N VAL A 6 5.14 -8.09 -4.65
CA VAL A 6 5.37 -8.84 -3.41
C VAL A 6 4.05 -8.90 -2.66
N MET A 7 3.64 -10.11 -2.28
CA MET A 7 2.40 -10.40 -1.55
C MET A 7 2.71 -11.17 -0.27
N HIS A 8 2.13 -10.72 0.85
CA HIS A 8 2.34 -11.31 2.17
C HIS A 8 1.29 -12.38 2.50
N GLU A 9 0.05 -12.14 2.05
CA GLU A 9 -1.10 -13.04 2.24
C GLU A 9 -1.89 -13.20 0.94
N SER A 10 -2.62 -14.32 0.81
CA SER A 10 -3.40 -14.59 -0.38
C SER A 10 -4.61 -13.67 -0.53
N PHE A 11 -5.19 -13.26 0.59
CA PHE A 11 -6.38 -12.40 0.67
C PHE A 11 -6.08 -10.89 0.55
N GLU A 12 -4.82 -10.49 0.65
CA GLU A 12 -4.38 -9.12 0.36
C GLU A 12 -3.84 -9.03 -1.08
N SER A 13 -4.76 -9.23 -2.02
CA SER A 13 -4.44 -9.27 -3.45
C SER A 13 -4.12 -7.88 -4.01
N PRO A 14 -3.36 -7.78 -5.12
CA PRO A 14 -3.09 -6.51 -5.77
C PRO A 14 -4.32 -5.89 -6.48
N ALA A 15 -5.41 -6.62 -6.61
CA ALA A 15 -6.73 -6.18 -7.07
C ALA A 15 -6.66 -5.18 -8.25
N ALA A 16 -7.08 -3.93 -8.06
CA ALA A 16 -7.09 -2.94 -9.14
C ALA A 16 -5.70 -2.65 -9.74
N ILE A 17 -4.60 -2.83 -8.99
CA ILE A 17 -3.23 -2.69 -9.53
C ILE A 17 -2.98 -3.76 -10.60
N GLU A 18 -3.36 -5.00 -10.33
CA GLU A 18 -3.19 -6.09 -11.29
C GLU A 18 -4.09 -5.92 -12.51
N ILE A 19 -5.35 -5.49 -12.30
CA ILE A 19 -6.29 -5.15 -13.38
C ILE A 19 -5.69 -4.08 -14.30
N TRP A 20 -5.10 -3.02 -13.76
CA TRP A 20 -4.43 -1.99 -14.54
C TRP A 20 -3.26 -2.56 -15.35
N ALA A 21 -2.39 -3.33 -14.72
CA ALA A 21 -1.21 -3.90 -15.36
C ALA A 21 -1.59 -4.84 -16.53
N GLN A 22 -2.63 -5.66 -16.32
CA GLN A 22 -3.17 -6.56 -17.35
C GLN A 22 -3.78 -5.76 -18.53
N ARG A 23 -4.55 -4.70 -18.25
CA ARG A 23 -5.12 -3.82 -19.30
C ARG A 23 -4.04 -3.14 -20.14
N LYS A 24 -2.87 -2.86 -19.55
CA LYS A 24 -1.70 -2.28 -20.26
C LYS A 24 -0.86 -3.33 -21.00
N GLY A 25 -1.13 -4.63 -20.82
CA GLY A 25 -0.33 -5.71 -21.39
C GLY A 25 1.09 -5.76 -20.81
N TYR A 26 1.26 -5.41 -19.54
CA TYR A 26 2.55 -5.48 -18.85
C TYR A 26 2.86 -6.91 -18.37
N ASP A 27 4.13 -7.28 -18.34
CA ASP A 27 4.59 -8.54 -17.78
C ASP A 27 4.55 -8.44 -16.26
N ILE A 28 3.83 -9.34 -15.59
CA ILE A 28 3.71 -9.38 -14.14
C ILE A 28 4.40 -10.63 -13.59
N THR A 29 5.21 -10.45 -12.57
CA THR A 29 5.84 -11.52 -11.79
C THR A 29 5.54 -11.30 -10.30
N TYR A 30 5.61 -12.37 -9.50
CA TYR A 30 5.23 -12.33 -8.10
C TYR A 30 6.30 -12.93 -7.20
N THR A 31 6.36 -12.44 -5.95
CA THR A 31 6.90 -13.14 -4.79
C THR A 31 5.75 -13.27 -3.78
N ARG A 32 5.21 -14.48 -3.65
CA ARG A 32 4.13 -14.81 -2.72
C ARG A 32 4.73 -15.44 -1.47
N GLN A 33 5.01 -14.63 -0.46
CA GLN A 33 5.67 -15.10 0.76
C GLN A 33 4.85 -16.19 1.45
N TYR A 34 3.52 -16.05 1.50
CA TYR A 34 2.60 -17.06 2.04
C TYR A 34 2.68 -18.42 1.32
N ALA A 35 3.14 -18.44 0.07
CA ALA A 35 3.34 -19.67 -0.70
C ALA A 35 4.79 -20.20 -0.65
N GLY A 36 5.68 -19.51 0.09
CA GLY A 36 7.08 -19.89 0.22
C GLY A 36 7.96 -19.46 -0.94
N ASP A 37 7.48 -18.52 -1.80
CA ASP A 37 8.31 -17.95 -2.86
C ASP A 37 9.51 -17.21 -2.27
N THR A 38 10.65 -17.27 -2.97
CA THR A 38 11.84 -16.51 -2.60
C THR A 38 11.95 -15.23 -3.44
N PHE A 39 12.53 -14.18 -2.85
CA PHE A 39 12.83 -12.96 -3.59
C PHE A 39 13.81 -13.26 -4.74
N PRO A 40 13.61 -12.66 -5.93
CA PRO A 40 14.53 -12.85 -7.05
C PRO A 40 15.92 -12.27 -6.71
N GLU A 41 16.96 -12.98 -7.16
CA GLU A 41 18.35 -12.52 -6.95
C GLU A 41 18.62 -11.19 -7.67
N GLU A 42 17.99 -10.97 -8.84
CA GLU A 42 18.15 -9.77 -9.66
C GLU A 42 16.82 -9.03 -9.84
N CYS A 43 16.85 -7.69 -9.75
CA CYS A 43 15.69 -6.85 -9.98
C CYS A 43 15.43 -6.64 -11.49
N ASN A 44 15.08 -7.74 -12.19
CA ASN A 44 14.80 -7.74 -13.64
C ASN A 44 13.39 -7.21 -13.97
N PHE A 45 12.95 -6.18 -13.25
CA PHE A 45 11.69 -5.48 -13.43
C PHE A 45 11.92 -3.96 -13.48
N ASP A 46 10.93 -3.22 -13.94
CA ASP A 46 10.95 -1.76 -13.99
C ASP A 46 10.26 -1.15 -12.75
N PHE A 47 9.22 -1.83 -12.26
CA PHE A 47 8.35 -1.37 -11.19
C PHE A 47 8.16 -2.47 -10.13
N LEU A 48 8.41 -2.12 -8.88
CA LEU A 48 8.16 -2.96 -7.70
C LEU A 48 6.92 -2.46 -6.98
N VAL A 49 5.95 -3.35 -6.79
CA VAL A 49 4.78 -3.12 -5.93
C VAL A 49 4.91 -4.02 -4.71
N VAL A 50 4.82 -3.44 -3.52
CA VAL A 50 4.84 -4.16 -2.24
C VAL A 50 3.48 -4.01 -1.60
N MET A 51 2.76 -5.12 -1.46
CA MET A 51 1.38 -5.12 -0.98
C MET A 51 1.26 -4.99 0.54
N GLY A 52 0.04 -4.96 1.03
CA GLY A 52 -0.31 -5.02 2.43
C GLY A 52 -0.10 -6.39 3.07
N GLY A 53 -0.36 -6.47 4.36
CA GLY A 53 -0.26 -7.69 5.17
C GLY A 53 -0.62 -7.41 6.63
N PRO A 54 -1.09 -8.41 7.37
CA PRO A 54 -1.38 -8.28 8.81
C PRO A 54 -0.11 -8.15 9.66
N GLN A 55 1.05 -8.38 9.06
CA GLN A 55 2.35 -8.28 9.73
C GLN A 55 2.76 -6.80 9.89
N SER A 56 3.88 -6.58 10.56
CA SER A 56 4.55 -5.29 10.68
C SER A 56 6.05 -5.43 10.32
N PRO A 57 6.77 -4.33 10.09
CA PRO A 57 8.21 -4.37 9.80
C PRO A 57 9.07 -5.01 10.92
N VAL A 58 8.50 -5.26 12.09
CA VAL A 58 9.20 -5.90 13.23
C VAL A 58 8.68 -7.29 13.52
N THR A 59 7.68 -7.80 12.81
CA THR A 59 7.19 -9.18 12.95
C THR A 59 8.33 -10.16 12.70
N THR A 60 8.49 -11.10 13.61
CA THR A 60 9.57 -12.09 13.59
C THR A 60 9.16 -13.37 12.87
N LEU A 61 10.14 -14.18 12.44
CA LEU A 61 9.89 -15.51 11.88
C LEU A 61 9.27 -16.50 12.88
N GLU A 62 9.36 -16.23 14.20
CA GLU A 62 8.68 -17.03 15.21
C GLU A 62 7.17 -16.73 15.23
N GLU A 63 6.80 -15.47 15.02
CA GLU A 63 5.40 -15.02 14.95
C GLU A 63 4.74 -15.36 13.62
N CYS A 64 5.49 -15.20 12.52
CA CYS A 64 5.02 -15.47 11.16
C CYS A 64 6.13 -16.16 10.34
N PRO A 65 6.16 -17.51 10.29
CA PRO A 65 7.26 -18.28 9.68
C PRO A 65 7.48 -18.05 8.17
N HIS A 66 6.48 -17.59 7.46
CA HIS A 66 6.59 -17.32 6.02
C HIS A 66 6.99 -15.87 5.69
N TYR A 67 7.03 -14.96 6.68
CA TYR A 67 7.31 -13.54 6.48
C TYR A 67 8.69 -13.16 7.06
N ASP A 68 9.61 -12.74 6.20
CA ASP A 68 10.95 -12.28 6.58
C ASP A 68 11.14 -10.79 6.25
N ALA A 69 10.72 -9.93 7.15
CA ALA A 69 10.83 -8.47 7.00
C ALA A 69 12.27 -8.01 6.67
N LYS A 70 13.30 -8.67 7.22
CA LYS A 70 14.70 -8.27 6.99
C LYS A 70 15.13 -8.55 5.56
N LYS A 71 14.77 -9.72 5.02
CA LYS A 71 15.06 -10.06 3.62
C LYS A 71 14.29 -9.16 2.68
N GLU A 72 13.04 -8.87 2.98
CA GLU A 72 12.21 -7.97 2.17
C GLU A 72 12.75 -6.55 2.15
N ILE A 73 13.09 -5.98 3.31
CA ILE A 73 13.72 -4.66 3.39
C ILE A 73 15.04 -4.62 2.60
N ALA A 74 15.84 -5.69 2.64
CA ALA A 74 17.06 -5.78 1.84
C ALA A 74 16.76 -5.83 0.33
N PHE A 75 15.71 -6.55 -0.08
CA PHE A 75 15.26 -6.61 -1.47
C PHE A 75 14.73 -5.25 -1.96
N ILE A 76 13.93 -4.57 -1.13
CA ILE A 76 13.45 -3.21 -1.42
C ILE A 76 14.63 -2.24 -1.58
N LYS A 77 15.63 -2.28 -0.69
CA LYS A 77 16.86 -1.48 -0.80
C LYS A 77 17.58 -1.71 -2.14
N LYS A 78 17.74 -2.97 -2.54
CA LYS A 78 18.35 -3.33 -3.83
C LYS A 78 17.57 -2.73 -5.01
N ALA A 79 16.25 -2.76 -4.98
CA ALA A 79 15.41 -2.13 -6.01
C ALA A 79 15.57 -0.60 -6.05
N ILE A 80 15.65 0.05 -4.87
CA ILE A 80 15.90 1.49 -4.74
C ILE A 80 17.26 1.86 -5.32
N GLU A 81 18.32 1.14 -4.96
CA GLU A 81 19.70 1.35 -5.46
C GLU A 81 19.79 1.19 -6.98
N GLN A 82 18.95 0.33 -7.57
CA GLN A 82 18.83 0.15 -9.01
C GLN A 82 17.86 1.16 -9.68
N ASN A 83 17.45 2.20 -8.96
CA ASN A 83 16.58 3.27 -9.44
C ASN A 83 15.25 2.77 -10.04
N LYS A 84 14.68 1.72 -9.46
CA LYS A 84 13.37 1.19 -9.86
C LYS A 84 12.24 2.11 -9.39
N ILE A 85 11.08 2.03 -10.04
CA ILE A 85 9.84 2.63 -9.55
C ILE A 85 9.32 1.76 -8.40
N LEU A 86 8.87 2.36 -7.29
CA LEU A 86 8.32 1.64 -6.16
C LEU A 86 6.98 2.23 -5.71
N LEU A 87 6.03 1.34 -5.46
CA LEU A 87 4.78 1.63 -4.76
C LEU A 87 4.63 0.63 -3.61
N GLY A 88 4.45 1.12 -2.39
CA GLY A 88 4.05 0.30 -1.24
C GLY A 88 2.60 0.60 -0.86
N ALA A 89 1.80 -0.44 -0.64
CA ALA A 89 0.46 -0.34 -0.07
C ALA A 89 0.48 -0.87 1.36
N CYS A 90 -0.08 -0.14 2.32
CA CYS A 90 -0.20 -0.49 3.74
C CYS A 90 1.14 -0.94 4.35
N LEU A 91 1.33 -2.23 4.68
CA LEU A 91 2.61 -2.78 5.14
C LEU A 91 3.75 -2.46 4.17
N GLY A 92 3.50 -2.52 2.86
CA GLY A 92 4.49 -2.18 1.84
C GLY A 92 4.99 -0.73 1.95
N ALA A 93 4.12 0.22 2.30
CA ALA A 93 4.53 1.60 2.55
C ALA A 93 5.44 1.73 3.78
N GLN A 94 5.17 0.96 4.83
CA GLN A 94 5.99 0.92 6.03
C GLN A 94 7.37 0.31 5.75
N LEU A 95 7.42 -0.79 5.00
CA LEU A 95 8.66 -1.47 4.61
C LEU A 95 9.56 -0.59 3.72
N ILE A 96 8.97 0.16 2.79
CA ILE A 96 9.70 1.14 1.98
C ILE A 96 10.29 2.23 2.88
N GLY A 97 9.51 2.74 3.85
CA GLY A 97 10.00 3.70 4.84
C GLY A 97 11.20 3.16 5.62
N GLU A 98 11.12 1.93 6.14
CA GLU A 98 12.22 1.25 6.85
C GLU A 98 13.46 1.04 5.94
N ALA A 99 13.23 0.65 4.69
CA ALA A 99 14.32 0.49 3.71
C ALA A 99 15.10 1.79 3.47
N LEU A 100 14.43 2.93 3.59
CA LEU A 100 15.02 4.27 3.43
C LEU A 100 15.52 4.88 4.75
N GLY A 101 15.42 4.16 5.87
CA GLY A 101 15.89 4.57 7.20
C GLY A 101 14.87 5.32 8.05
N GLY A 102 13.63 5.48 7.57
CA GLY A 102 12.51 5.92 8.38
C GLY A 102 12.05 4.79 9.32
N LYS A 103 11.37 5.17 10.42
CA LYS A 103 10.80 4.18 11.34
C LYS A 103 9.28 4.23 11.26
N PHE A 104 8.65 3.08 10.99
CA PHE A 104 7.20 2.97 11.08
C PHE A 104 6.74 3.30 12.50
N GLY A 105 5.49 3.64 12.67
CA GLY A 105 4.91 3.93 13.98
C GLY A 105 3.43 3.61 14.00
N HIS A 106 2.87 3.55 15.20
CA HIS A 106 1.43 3.39 15.34
C HIS A 106 0.70 4.65 14.90
N SER A 107 -0.38 4.47 14.16
CA SER A 107 -1.31 5.56 13.84
C SER A 107 -2.06 5.98 15.11
N PRO A 108 -2.43 7.26 15.26
CA PRO A 108 -3.27 7.71 16.38
C PRO A 108 -4.59 6.94 16.50
N ASN A 109 -5.15 6.50 15.38
CA ASN A 109 -6.34 5.66 15.34
C ASN A 109 -6.14 4.51 14.36
N ARG A 110 -6.84 3.39 14.62
CA ARG A 110 -7.07 2.35 13.62
C ARG A 110 -8.16 2.82 12.68
N GLU A 111 -7.98 2.57 11.40
CA GLU A 111 -8.98 2.85 10.37
C GLU A 111 -9.28 1.57 9.59
N ILE A 112 -10.56 1.14 9.59
CA ILE A 112 -11.09 0.05 8.78
C ILE A 112 -12.39 0.54 8.17
N GLY A 113 -12.39 0.84 6.88
CA GLY A 113 -13.55 1.43 6.22
C GLY A 113 -13.19 2.20 4.96
N VAL A 114 -14.15 2.96 4.46
CA VAL A 114 -13.96 3.90 3.34
C VAL A 114 -14.13 5.31 3.87
N PHE A 115 -13.01 5.99 4.10
CA PHE A 115 -12.96 7.34 4.67
C PHE A 115 -12.22 8.31 3.76
N PRO A 116 -12.48 9.62 3.94
CA PRO A 116 -11.81 10.61 3.14
C PRO A 116 -10.35 10.82 3.58
N ILE A 117 -9.48 10.94 2.58
CA ILE A 117 -8.17 11.57 2.75
C ILE A 117 -8.23 13.01 2.24
N THR A 118 -7.35 13.86 2.76
CA THR A 118 -7.22 15.27 2.36
C THR A 118 -5.78 15.52 1.94
N LEU A 119 -5.59 16.14 0.77
CA LEU A 119 -4.25 16.52 0.30
C LEU A 119 -3.65 17.61 1.19
N THR A 120 -2.37 17.44 1.54
CA THR A 120 -1.57 18.50 2.16
C THR A 120 -1.17 19.55 1.12
N GLU A 121 -0.52 20.63 1.53
CA GLU A 121 0.03 21.61 0.59
C GLU A 121 1.13 20.97 -0.29
N ASP A 122 1.96 20.07 0.27
CA ASP A 122 2.91 19.29 -0.53
C ASP A 122 2.19 18.35 -1.51
N GLY A 123 1.06 17.77 -1.08
CA GLY A 123 0.22 16.91 -1.93
C GLY A 123 -0.37 17.66 -3.12
N LYS A 124 -0.90 18.87 -2.90
CA LYS A 124 -1.44 19.72 -3.97
C LYS A 124 -0.38 20.16 -5.00
N GLN A 125 0.88 20.24 -4.57
CA GLN A 125 2.02 20.62 -5.42
C GLN A 125 2.73 19.41 -6.05
N ASP A 126 2.37 18.20 -5.64
CA ASP A 126 2.96 16.98 -6.20
C ASP A 126 2.55 16.79 -7.67
N PRO A 127 3.47 16.48 -8.60
CA PRO A 127 3.16 16.37 -10.02
C PRO A 127 2.18 15.26 -10.38
N ILE A 128 2.05 14.24 -9.52
CA ILE A 128 1.14 13.11 -9.73
C ILE A 128 -0.08 13.22 -8.82
N ILE A 129 0.12 13.25 -7.51
CA ILE A 129 -0.96 13.30 -6.52
C ILE A 129 -1.74 14.62 -6.56
N GLY A 130 -1.11 15.73 -6.92
CA GLY A 130 -1.78 17.03 -7.08
C GLY A 130 -2.86 17.06 -8.18
N THR A 131 -2.99 15.99 -8.97
CA THR A 131 -4.09 15.83 -9.92
C THR A 131 -5.33 15.16 -9.32
N PHE A 132 -5.24 14.70 -8.08
CA PHE A 132 -6.38 14.17 -7.33
C PHE A 132 -7.28 15.30 -6.83
N PRO A 133 -8.56 15.03 -6.54
CA PRO A 133 -9.39 15.96 -5.77
C PRO A 133 -8.71 16.29 -4.43
N GLU A 134 -8.90 17.52 -3.93
CA GLU A 134 -8.35 17.92 -2.62
C GLU A 134 -8.78 16.96 -1.50
N LYS A 135 -9.98 16.38 -1.63
CA LYS A 135 -10.52 15.37 -0.73
C LYS A 135 -11.15 14.26 -1.55
N CYS A 136 -10.79 13.01 -1.27
CA CYS A 136 -11.36 11.83 -1.92
C CYS A 136 -11.52 10.68 -0.93
N LEU A 137 -12.50 9.79 -1.21
CA LEU A 137 -12.74 8.57 -0.44
C LEU A 137 -11.78 7.49 -0.90
N VAL A 138 -11.19 6.77 0.07
CA VAL A 138 -10.29 5.64 -0.16
C VAL A 138 -10.54 4.55 0.88
N GLY A 139 -10.10 3.34 0.60
CA GLY A 139 -10.13 2.24 1.56
C GLY A 139 -9.06 2.40 2.64
N HIS A 140 -9.36 1.90 3.82
CA HIS A 140 -8.45 1.82 4.96
C HIS A 140 -8.59 0.46 5.63
N TRP A 141 -7.46 -0.14 6.00
CA TRP A 141 -7.40 -1.32 6.87
C TRP A 141 -6.03 -1.33 7.56
N HIS A 142 -5.84 -0.45 8.55
CA HIS A 142 -4.54 -0.29 9.20
C HIS A 142 -4.62 0.32 10.59
N GLY A 143 -3.61 0.05 11.42
CA GLY A 143 -3.38 0.67 12.72
C GLY A 143 -1.98 1.27 12.84
N ASP A 144 -1.17 1.12 11.79
CA ASP A 144 0.20 1.64 11.70
C ASP A 144 0.33 2.65 10.57
N MET A 145 1.47 3.33 10.51
CA MET A 145 1.78 4.34 9.48
C MET A 145 3.26 4.30 9.09
N PRO A 146 3.62 4.68 7.83
CA PRO A 146 4.98 4.60 7.33
C PRO A 146 5.92 5.59 8.03
N GLY A 147 7.19 5.19 8.15
CA GLY A 147 8.26 6.05 8.63
C GLY A 147 8.61 7.15 7.65
N LEU A 148 9.10 8.29 8.17
CA LEU A 148 9.55 9.42 7.37
C LEU A 148 11.06 9.50 7.34
N THR A 149 11.61 10.00 6.24
CA THR A 149 13.00 10.42 6.08
C THR A 149 13.07 11.96 6.04
N SER A 150 14.27 12.53 6.07
CA SER A 150 14.45 13.99 5.92
C SER A 150 13.93 14.55 4.59
N GLU A 151 13.90 13.72 3.55
CA GLU A 151 13.51 14.10 2.19
C GLU A 151 12.07 13.75 1.86
N SER A 152 11.42 12.92 2.69
CA SER A 152 10.04 12.49 2.41
C SER A 152 9.04 13.62 2.64
N LYS A 153 7.94 13.56 1.87
CA LYS A 153 6.83 14.49 1.95
C LYS A 153 5.54 13.75 2.22
N ILE A 154 4.77 14.23 3.19
CA ILE A 154 3.41 13.74 3.43
C ILE A 154 2.52 14.45 2.43
N LEU A 155 1.88 13.69 1.54
CA LEU A 155 1.03 14.23 0.48
C LEU A 155 -0.45 14.20 0.82
N ALA A 156 -0.88 13.26 1.67
CA ALA A 156 -2.27 13.17 2.13
C ALA A 156 -2.34 12.66 3.57
N ILE A 157 -3.40 13.09 4.26
CA ILE A 157 -3.74 12.71 5.63
C ILE A 157 -5.21 12.33 5.71
N SER A 158 -5.61 11.56 6.73
CA SER A 158 -6.99 11.38 7.17
C SER A 158 -7.19 11.97 8.57
N GLU A 159 -8.42 11.95 9.08
CA GLU A 159 -8.67 12.33 10.48
C GLU A 159 -8.07 11.32 11.46
N GLY A 160 -8.00 10.04 11.08
CA GLY A 160 -7.45 8.97 11.92
C GLY A 160 -5.93 8.84 11.82
N CYS A 161 -5.32 9.19 10.68
CA CYS A 161 -3.90 8.97 10.42
C CYS A 161 -3.24 10.15 9.69
N PRO A 162 -2.11 10.70 10.22
CA PRO A 162 -1.41 11.83 9.62
C PRO A 162 -0.48 11.45 8.44
N ARG A 163 -0.46 10.21 7.95
CA ARG A 163 0.47 9.73 6.91
C ARG A 163 -0.21 8.74 5.97
N GLN A 164 -1.17 9.20 5.17
CA GLN A 164 -1.89 8.34 4.23
C GLN A 164 -1.17 8.16 2.89
N ILE A 165 -0.56 9.22 2.38
CA ILE A 165 0.31 9.13 1.19
C ILE A 165 1.63 9.82 1.53
N VAL A 166 2.73 9.10 1.35
CA VAL A 166 4.10 9.61 1.54
C VAL A 166 4.86 9.44 0.23
N ARG A 167 5.51 10.50 -0.23
CA ARG A 167 6.48 10.44 -1.31
C ARG A 167 7.89 10.51 -0.73
N TYR A 168 8.73 9.54 -1.07
CA TYR A 168 10.14 9.49 -0.68
C TYR A 168 11.07 10.03 -1.77
N SER A 169 10.68 9.84 -3.04
CA SER A 169 11.37 10.40 -4.21
C SER A 169 10.37 10.52 -5.37
N PRO A 170 10.76 11.09 -6.53
CA PRO A 170 9.87 11.12 -7.70
C PRO A 170 9.37 9.75 -8.17
N LYS A 171 10.09 8.68 -7.83
CA LYS A 171 9.78 7.30 -8.24
C LYS A 171 9.29 6.41 -7.10
N ILE A 172 9.24 6.89 -5.85
CA ILE A 172 8.98 6.05 -4.67
C ILE A 172 7.86 6.64 -3.84
N TYR A 173 6.74 5.93 -3.77
CA TYR A 173 5.54 6.31 -3.02
C TYR A 173 5.11 5.19 -2.07
N GLY A 174 4.63 5.59 -0.90
CA GLY A 174 3.96 4.73 0.06
C GLY A 174 2.54 5.21 0.28
N PHE A 175 1.57 4.34 0.07
CA PHE A 175 0.16 4.53 0.38
C PHE A 175 -0.17 3.70 1.62
N GLN A 176 -0.47 4.35 2.74
CA GLN A 176 -0.98 3.62 3.90
C GLN A 176 -2.44 3.21 3.69
N CYS A 177 -3.22 4.05 3.03
CA CYS A 177 -4.55 3.75 2.55
C CYS A 177 -4.54 2.87 1.30
N HIS A 178 -5.71 2.35 0.94
CA HIS A 178 -5.91 1.41 -0.14
C HIS A 178 -6.75 2.03 -1.26
N PHE A 179 -6.17 2.23 -2.41
CA PHE A 179 -6.86 2.63 -3.64
C PHE A 179 -7.21 1.43 -4.53
N GLU A 180 -6.58 0.28 -4.24
CA GLU A 180 -6.68 -0.94 -5.03
C GLU A 180 -7.89 -1.80 -4.69
N PHE A 181 -8.56 -1.56 -3.59
CA PHE A 181 -9.71 -2.37 -3.20
C PHE A 181 -10.77 -2.45 -4.29
N THR A 182 -11.29 -3.65 -4.48
CA THR A 182 -12.47 -3.96 -5.31
C THR A 182 -13.49 -4.67 -4.44
N PRO A 183 -14.75 -4.84 -4.88
CA PRO A 183 -15.73 -5.62 -4.13
C PRO A 183 -15.23 -7.02 -3.77
N GLU A 184 -14.55 -7.70 -4.69
CA GLU A 184 -13.99 -9.03 -4.49
C GLU A 184 -12.86 -9.03 -3.44
N ALA A 185 -11.92 -8.07 -3.55
CA ALA A 185 -10.83 -7.95 -2.58
C ALA A 185 -11.35 -7.63 -1.17
N ILE A 186 -12.37 -6.77 -1.06
CA ILE A 186 -12.99 -6.46 0.23
C ILE A 186 -13.70 -7.67 0.83
N GLU A 187 -14.35 -8.50 0.02
CA GLU A 187 -14.96 -9.72 0.55
C GLU A 187 -13.91 -10.68 1.12
N GLU A 188 -12.79 -10.89 0.43
CA GLU A 188 -11.66 -11.67 0.94
C GLU A 188 -11.08 -11.08 2.23
N MET A 189 -10.94 -9.74 2.30
CA MET A 189 -10.50 -9.05 3.52
C MET A 189 -11.47 -9.28 4.70
N ILE A 190 -12.78 -9.15 4.48
CA ILE A 190 -13.81 -9.36 5.50
C ILE A 190 -13.79 -10.81 6.00
N GLU A 191 -13.74 -11.80 5.09
CA GLU A 191 -13.75 -13.21 5.44
C GLU A 191 -12.54 -13.62 6.31
N ASN A 192 -11.35 -13.10 5.97
CA ASN A 192 -10.13 -13.48 6.65
C ASN A 192 -9.85 -12.64 7.92
N ASN A 193 -10.46 -11.46 8.05
CA ASN A 193 -10.23 -10.54 9.18
C ASN A 193 -11.51 -10.20 9.95
N ALA A 194 -12.51 -11.09 9.94
CA ALA A 194 -13.76 -10.89 10.68
C ALA A 194 -13.55 -10.63 12.18
N HIS A 195 -12.49 -11.21 12.76
CA HIS A 195 -12.11 -11.00 14.14
C HIS A 195 -11.72 -9.55 14.46
N GLU A 196 -11.02 -8.85 13.55
CA GLU A 196 -10.67 -7.43 13.72
C GLU A 196 -11.93 -6.54 13.71
N LEU A 197 -12.88 -6.83 12.82
CA LEU A 197 -14.14 -6.07 12.74
C LEU A 197 -14.95 -6.18 14.04
N GLU A 198 -14.95 -7.35 14.69
CA GLU A 198 -15.62 -7.51 15.99
C GLU A 198 -14.80 -6.92 17.14
N GLU A 199 -13.46 -7.08 17.14
CA GLU A 199 -12.57 -6.55 18.18
C GLU A 199 -12.61 -5.02 18.26
N TYR A 200 -12.61 -4.34 17.11
CA TYR A 200 -12.57 -2.87 17.04
C TYR A 200 -13.93 -2.22 16.82
N LYS A 201 -15.00 -3.00 16.85
CA LYS A 201 -16.38 -2.53 16.67
C LYS A 201 -16.76 -1.36 17.58
N GLY A 202 -17.29 -0.31 16.96
CA GLY A 202 -17.75 0.88 17.67
C GLY A 202 -16.65 1.89 18.00
N LEU A 203 -15.39 1.62 17.65
CA LEU A 203 -14.36 2.64 17.66
C LEU A 203 -14.58 3.65 16.52
N PRO A 204 -14.07 4.88 16.64
CA PRO A 204 -14.02 5.82 15.53
C PRO A 204 -13.30 5.18 14.32
N TYR A 205 -13.75 5.49 13.13
CA TYR A 205 -13.13 5.03 11.87
C TYR A 205 -13.12 3.50 11.67
N ILE A 206 -14.09 2.78 12.27
CA ILE A 206 -14.30 1.35 12.03
C ILE A 206 -15.70 1.14 11.46
N GLU A 207 -15.77 0.70 10.21
CA GLU A 207 -17.00 0.29 9.55
C GLU A 207 -17.32 -1.19 9.79
N THR A 208 -18.60 -1.53 9.67
CA THR A 208 -19.05 -2.93 9.68
C THR A 208 -18.82 -3.58 8.30
N ALA A 209 -18.83 -4.91 8.26
CA ALA A 209 -18.76 -5.66 6.99
C ALA A 209 -19.87 -5.26 6.01
N GLU A 210 -21.08 -4.94 6.51
CA GLU A 210 -22.19 -4.49 5.66
C GLU A 210 -21.91 -3.13 5.03
N GLN A 211 -21.35 -2.19 5.80
CA GLN A 211 -20.94 -0.87 5.30
C GLN A 211 -19.84 -1.00 4.25
N LEU A 212 -18.79 -1.79 4.53
CA LEU A 212 -17.72 -2.08 3.58
C LEU A 212 -18.25 -2.62 2.25
N ARG A 213 -19.20 -3.58 2.27
CA ARG A 213 -19.83 -4.14 1.06
C ARG A 213 -20.69 -3.14 0.29
N SER A 214 -21.17 -2.08 0.95
CA SER A 214 -22.08 -1.10 0.34
C SER A 214 -21.37 -0.02 -0.48
N HIS A 215 -20.06 0.11 -0.37
CA HIS A 215 -19.30 1.15 -1.07
C HIS A 215 -19.09 0.83 -2.55
N ASN A 216 -18.95 1.91 -3.33
CA ASN A 216 -18.44 1.85 -4.70
C ASN A 216 -16.95 2.18 -4.70
N TYR A 217 -16.15 1.26 -5.22
CA TYR A 217 -14.68 1.36 -5.26
C TYR A 217 -14.16 1.95 -6.58
N ASP A 218 -15.00 2.19 -7.57
CA ASP A 218 -14.58 2.62 -8.92
C ASP A 218 -13.86 3.98 -8.93
N GLU A 219 -14.31 4.93 -8.10
CA GLU A 219 -13.70 6.26 -8.07
C GLU A 219 -12.26 6.20 -7.57
N MET A 220 -12.00 5.49 -6.47
CA MET A 220 -10.63 5.33 -5.95
C MET A 220 -9.75 4.51 -6.90
N ASN A 221 -10.30 3.47 -7.56
CA ASN A 221 -9.57 2.72 -8.57
C ASN A 221 -9.20 3.59 -9.78
N ASN A 222 -10.07 4.50 -10.22
CA ASN A 222 -9.75 5.44 -11.30
C ASN A 222 -8.63 6.42 -10.91
N LEU A 223 -8.62 6.89 -9.67
CA LEU A 223 -7.50 7.70 -9.15
C LEU A 223 -6.20 6.90 -9.14
N LEU A 224 -6.25 5.64 -8.70
CA LEU A 224 -5.11 4.73 -8.75
C LEU A 224 -4.59 4.53 -10.18
N PHE A 225 -5.48 4.28 -11.14
CA PHE A 225 -5.07 4.09 -12.54
C PHE A 225 -4.36 5.32 -13.09
N ASN A 226 -4.87 6.52 -12.79
CA ASN A 226 -4.24 7.78 -13.17
C ASN A 226 -2.85 7.94 -12.52
N PHE A 227 -2.72 7.56 -11.23
CA PHE A 227 -1.43 7.56 -10.54
C PHE A 227 -0.45 6.57 -11.19
N LEU A 228 -0.88 5.33 -11.42
CA LEU A 228 -0.05 4.27 -11.99
C LEU A 228 0.40 4.61 -13.42
N ASP A 229 -0.45 5.23 -14.22
CA ASP A 229 -0.09 5.72 -15.56
C ASP A 229 1.04 6.75 -15.47
N LYS A 230 0.89 7.76 -14.62
CA LYS A 230 1.87 8.86 -14.48
C LYS A 230 3.20 8.41 -13.86
N ILE A 231 3.16 7.55 -12.82
CA ILE A 231 4.41 7.09 -12.22
C ILE A 231 5.17 6.16 -13.15
N SER A 232 4.47 5.38 -13.98
CA SER A 232 5.09 4.49 -14.96
C SER A 232 5.86 5.23 -16.07
N GLU A 233 5.62 6.53 -16.24
CA GLU A 233 6.34 7.40 -17.17
C GLU A 233 7.68 7.91 -16.60
N GLN A 234 7.92 7.77 -15.30
CA GLN A 234 9.14 8.23 -14.59
C GLN A 234 10.36 7.31 -14.84
N LYS A 235 10.55 6.81 -16.06
CA LYS A 235 11.63 5.88 -16.44
C LYS A 235 13.03 6.46 -16.32
#